data_aad2910609ce3886fd863cdc4e1f1fe5
#
_entry.id   aad2910609ce3886fd863cdc4e1f1fe5
#
_cell.length_a   1.000
_cell.length_b   1.000
_cell.length_c   1.000
_cell.angle_alpha   90.00
_cell.angle_beta   90.00
_cell.angle_gamma   90.00
#
_symmetry.space_group_name_H-M   'P 1'
#
loop_
_entity.id
_entity.type
_entity.pdbx_description
1 polymer ?
#
loop_
_entity_poly.entity_id
_entity_poly.type
_entity_poly.pdbx_seq_one_letter_code
_entity_poly.pdbx_strand_id
1 'polypeptide(L)'
;MKTLGLIGGMSWESSAQYYRLINEEVRRRLGGAHSAQLLLWSVDFAGIKQLQHEGDWDTLGDHMVDGARRLQAGGADLLLICTNTMHKLTDRIEAACTLPLLHIADPTAQAIVQA
;
A
#
# COMPACT_ATOMS: atom_id res chain seq x y z
N MET A 1 12.26 -7.99 10.56
CA MET A 1 11.01 -7.31 10.15
C MET A 1 11.02 -7.11 8.65
N LYS A 2 9.93 -7.41 7.98
CA LYS A 2 9.78 -7.16 6.54
C LYS A 2 9.49 -5.69 6.27
N THR A 3 9.83 -5.24 5.07
CA THR A 3 9.54 -3.88 4.60
C THR A 3 8.21 -3.86 3.87
N LEU A 4 7.29 -3.02 4.33
CA LEU A 4 5.97 -2.87 3.75
C LEU A 4 5.97 -1.76 2.70
N GLY A 5 5.42 -2.05 1.52
CA GLY A 5 5.18 -1.04 0.50
C GLY A 5 3.73 -0.56 0.54
N LEU A 6 3.51 0.73 0.69
CA LEU A 6 2.17 1.33 0.68
C LEU A 6 1.96 2.07 -0.64
N ILE A 7 0.87 1.75 -1.35
CA ILE A 7 0.38 2.55 -2.47
C ILE A 7 -0.70 3.47 -1.91
N GLY A 8 -0.41 4.74 -1.82
CA GLY A 8 -1.28 5.71 -1.17
C GLY A 8 -1.43 7.01 -1.95
N GLY A 9 -1.93 8.04 -1.30
CA GLY A 9 -2.20 9.34 -1.91
C GLY A 9 -3.59 9.46 -2.53
N MET A 10 -4.35 8.39 -2.53
CA MET A 10 -5.74 8.37 -2.99
C MET A 10 -6.64 8.67 -1.80
N SER A 11 -6.68 9.91 -1.44
CA SER A 11 -6.84 10.63 -0.20
C SER A 11 -5.58 10.43 0.68
N TRP A 12 -4.71 11.44 0.69
CA TRP A 12 -3.48 11.37 1.48
C TRP A 12 -3.76 11.31 2.98
N GLU A 13 -4.90 11.83 3.42
CA GLU A 13 -5.32 11.75 4.82
C GLU A 13 -5.53 10.29 5.25
N SER A 14 -6.12 9.47 4.39
CA SER A 14 -6.28 8.03 4.64
C SER A 14 -4.92 7.34 4.71
N SER A 15 -4.00 7.69 3.82
CA SER A 15 -2.64 7.14 3.83
C SER A 15 -1.91 7.47 5.12
N ALA A 16 -2.05 8.68 5.63
CA ALA A 16 -1.48 9.09 6.91
C ALA A 16 -2.05 8.26 8.07
N GLN A 17 -3.34 7.96 8.01
CA GLN A 17 -4.01 7.13 9.01
C GLN A 17 -3.51 5.68 8.98
N TYR A 18 -3.34 5.11 7.79
CA TYR A 18 -2.73 3.78 7.64
C TYR A 18 -1.31 3.77 8.23
N TYR A 19 -0.52 4.78 7.94
CA TYR A 19 0.83 4.89 8.48
C TYR A 19 0.81 4.89 10.00
N ARG A 20 -0.05 5.71 10.61
CA ARG A 20 -0.18 5.78 12.07
C ARG A 20 -0.62 4.46 12.68
N LEU A 21 -1.68 3.85 12.13
CA LEU A 21 -2.24 2.61 12.66
C LEU A 21 -1.26 1.44 12.57
N ILE A 22 -0.53 1.35 11.46
CA ILE A 22 0.49 0.30 11.28
C ILE A 22 1.60 0.47 12.31
N ASN A 23 2.08 1.69 12.52
CA ASN A 23 3.14 1.95 13.49
C ASN A 23 2.68 1.70 14.93
N GLU A 24 1.45 2.09 15.27
CA GLU A 24 0.87 1.81 16.59
C GLU A 24 0.81 0.31 16.84
N GLU A 25 0.39 -0.46 15.85
CA GLU A 25 0.27 -1.92 15.98
C GLU A 25 1.63 -2.60 16.10
N VAL A 26 2.64 -2.15 15.35
CA VAL A 26 4.00 -2.67 15.47
C VAL A 26 4.56 -2.38 16.86
N ARG A 27 4.36 -1.16 17.36
CA ARG A 27 4.80 -0.79 18.70
C ARG A 27 4.10 -1.64 19.77
N ARG A 28 2.81 -1.91 19.60
CA ARG A 28 2.06 -2.75 20.53
C ARG A 28 2.60 -4.18 20.58
N ARG A 29 2.98 -4.74 19.41
CA ARG A 29 3.47 -6.12 19.32
C ARG A 29 4.92 -6.28 19.73
N LEU A 30 5.78 -5.33 19.41
CA LEU A 30 7.22 -5.41 19.66
C LEU A 30 7.68 -4.55 20.82
N GLY A 31 6.90 -3.55 21.22
CA GLY A 31 7.18 -2.67 22.34
C GLY A 31 8.28 -1.65 22.09
N GLY A 32 8.56 -0.83 23.11
CA GLY A 32 9.65 0.14 23.09
C GLY A 32 9.58 1.14 21.96
N ALA A 33 10.70 1.32 21.28
CA ALA A 33 10.82 2.28 20.18
C ALA A 33 10.60 1.63 18.81
N HIS A 34 10.09 0.40 18.76
CA HIS A 34 9.85 -0.27 17.47
C HIS A 34 8.79 0.44 16.65
N SER A 35 9.05 0.54 15.35
CA SER A 35 8.14 1.08 14.36
C SER A 35 8.26 0.26 13.07
N ALA A 36 7.30 0.43 12.15
CA ALA A 36 7.30 -0.32 10.90
C ALA A 36 8.40 0.18 9.96
N GLN A 37 9.05 -0.76 9.27
CA GLN A 37 9.86 -0.41 8.10
C GLN A 37 8.92 -0.36 6.90
N LEU A 38 8.78 0.82 6.28
CA LEU A 38 7.88 0.93 5.14
C LEU A 38 8.35 1.95 4.12
N LEU A 39 7.89 1.73 2.89
CA LEU A 39 8.04 2.65 1.77
C LEU A 39 6.63 3.09 1.36
N LEU A 40 6.44 4.38 1.14
CA LEU A 40 5.16 4.91 0.68
C LEU A 40 5.34 5.52 -0.70
N TRP A 41 4.60 5.00 -1.68
CA TRP A 41 4.43 5.63 -2.98
C TRP A 41 3.09 6.38 -2.94
N SER A 42 3.15 7.69 -2.80
CA SER A 42 1.96 8.54 -2.70
C SER A 42 1.71 9.23 -4.03
N VAL A 43 0.57 8.93 -4.66
CA VAL A 43 0.21 9.48 -5.96
C VAL A 43 -0.44 10.86 -5.82
N ASP A 44 -0.45 11.63 -6.91
CA ASP A 44 -1.25 12.85 -6.99
C ASP A 44 -2.71 12.47 -7.24
N PHE A 45 -3.56 12.71 -6.26
CA PHE A 45 -4.96 12.25 -6.29
C PHE A 45 -5.79 12.93 -7.37
N ALA A 46 -5.46 14.14 -7.79
CA ALA A 46 -6.25 14.85 -8.78
C ALA A 46 -6.39 14.05 -10.08
N GLY A 47 -5.26 13.50 -10.60
CA GLY A 47 -5.28 12.67 -11.79
C GLY A 47 -6.02 11.35 -11.59
N ILE A 48 -5.83 10.71 -10.45
CA ILE A 48 -6.50 9.45 -10.11
C ILE A 48 -8.02 9.67 -10.01
N LYS A 49 -8.44 10.73 -9.34
CA LYS A 49 -9.86 11.06 -9.18
C LYS A 49 -10.54 11.29 -10.53
N GLN A 50 -9.85 11.97 -11.44
CA GLN A 50 -10.38 12.21 -12.78
C GLN A 50 -10.56 10.90 -13.55
N LEU A 51 -9.59 10.01 -13.49
CA LEU A 51 -9.68 8.70 -14.14
C LEU A 51 -10.81 7.85 -13.56
N GLN A 52 -11.01 7.89 -12.25
CA GLN A 52 -12.14 7.23 -11.60
C GLN A 52 -13.47 7.79 -12.10
N HIS A 53 -13.57 9.10 -12.20
CA HIS A 53 -14.79 9.78 -12.67
C HIS A 53 -15.11 9.41 -14.11
N GLU A 54 -14.09 9.30 -14.97
CA GLU A 54 -14.23 8.89 -16.36
C GLU A 54 -14.46 7.39 -16.54
N GLY A 55 -14.23 6.60 -15.50
CA GLY A 55 -14.32 5.14 -15.57
C GLY A 55 -13.18 4.50 -16.34
N ASP A 56 -12.04 5.17 -16.43
CA ASP A 56 -10.86 4.66 -17.15
C ASP A 56 -10.03 3.75 -16.22
N TRP A 57 -10.54 2.56 -15.98
CA TRP A 57 -9.93 1.59 -15.09
C TRP A 57 -8.63 1.00 -15.64
N ASP A 58 -8.46 0.99 -16.96
CA ASP A 58 -7.22 0.51 -17.57
C ASP A 58 -6.04 1.43 -17.24
N THR A 59 -6.21 2.74 -17.40
CA THR A 59 -5.17 3.71 -17.05
C THR A 59 -4.91 3.74 -15.55
N LEU A 60 -5.95 3.64 -14.74
CA LEU A 60 -5.81 3.51 -13.28
C LEU A 60 -4.98 2.28 -12.92
N GLY A 61 -5.27 1.15 -13.57
CA GLY A 61 -4.50 -0.08 -13.37
C GLY A 61 -3.04 0.10 -13.70
N ASP A 62 -2.73 0.81 -14.76
CA ASP A 62 -1.34 1.10 -15.15
C ASP A 62 -0.63 1.92 -14.06
N HIS A 63 -1.29 2.91 -13.48
CA HIS A 63 -0.73 3.69 -12.38
C HIS A 63 -0.47 2.83 -11.14
N MET A 64 -1.38 1.92 -10.81
CA MET A 64 -1.22 1.03 -9.66
C MET A 64 -0.09 0.04 -9.88
N VAL A 65 0.02 -0.53 -11.07
CA VAL A 65 1.12 -1.43 -11.44
C VAL A 65 2.46 -0.70 -11.37
N ASP A 66 2.52 0.53 -11.86
CA ASP A 66 3.74 1.36 -11.77
C ASP A 66 4.15 1.57 -10.32
N GLY A 67 3.20 1.92 -9.46
CA GLY A 67 3.46 2.08 -8.03
C GLY A 67 3.99 0.80 -7.38
N ALA A 68 3.37 -0.34 -7.70
CA ALA A 68 3.80 -1.64 -7.18
C ALA A 68 5.23 -1.98 -7.61
N ARG A 69 5.55 -1.73 -8.87
CA ARG A 69 6.90 -1.98 -9.39
C ARG A 69 7.95 -1.09 -8.76
N ARG A 70 7.61 0.18 -8.50
CA ARG A 70 8.52 1.11 -7.81
C ARG A 70 8.80 0.64 -6.39
N LEU A 71 7.78 0.19 -5.68
CA LEU A 71 7.93 -0.31 -4.32
C LEU A 71 8.74 -1.61 -4.29
N GLN A 72 8.50 -2.51 -5.24
CA GLN A 72 9.28 -3.74 -5.35
C GLN A 72 10.75 -3.41 -5.64
N ALA A 73 11.02 -2.52 -6.57
CA ALA A 73 12.38 -2.09 -6.88
C ALA A 73 13.06 -1.40 -5.69
N GLY A 74 12.28 -0.71 -4.85
CA GLY A 74 12.77 -0.06 -3.64
C GLY A 74 13.06 -1.01 -2.48
N GLY A 75 12.69 -2.28 -2.60
CA GLY A 75 12.98 -3.29 -1.58
C GLY A 75 11.81 -3.67 -0.69
N ALA A 76 10.58 -3.33 -1.06
CA ALA A 76 9.40 -3.78 -0.32
C ALA A 76 9.26 -5.30 -0.43
N ASP A 77 8.83 -5.92 0.66
CA ASP A 77 8.60 -7.37 0.74
C ASP A 77 7.13 -7.74 0.55
N LEU A 78 6.23 -6.80 0.80
CA LEU A 78 4.78 -6.98 0.63
C LEU A 78 4.15 -5.62 0.36
N LEU A 79 2.92 -5.64 -0.16
CA LEU A 79 2.22 -4.43 -0.59
C LEU A 79 0.87 -4.28 0.13
N LEU A 80 0.47 -3.03 0.35
CA LEU A 80 -0.85 -2.66 0.80
C LEU A 80 -1.33 -1.44 0.02
N ILE A 81 -2.56 -1.49 -0.48
CA ILE A 81 -3.21 -0.33 -1.10
C ILE A 81 -4.00 0.40 -0.01
N CYS A 82 -3.69 1.69 0.19
CA CYS A 82 -4.28 2.50 1.25
C CYS A 82 -5.66 3.06 0.88
N THR A 83 -6.50 2.23 0.24
CA THR A 83 -7.89 2.60 -0.08
C THR A 83 -8.70 1.37 -0.42
N ASN A 84 -10.00 1.41 -0.12
CA ASN A 84 -10.91 0.32 -0.45
C ASN A 84 -11.48 0.43 -1.87
N THR A 85 -11.34 1.56 -2.53
CA THR A 85 -11.96 1.81 -3.84
C THR A 85 -11.23 1.16 -5.00
N MET A 86 -9.99 0.69 -4.78
CA MET A 86 -9.13 0.15 -5.83
C MET A 86 -9.08 -1.38 -5.88
N HIS A 87 -10.03 -2.06 -5.24
CA HIS A 87 -10.05 -3.54 -5.23
C HIS A 87 -10.15 -4.17 -6.61
N LYS A 88 -10.79 -3.47 -7.56
CA LYS A 88 -10.92 -3.95 -8.95
C LYS A 88 -9.57 -4.12 -9.65
N LEU A 89 -8.52 -3.50 -9.11
CA LEU A 89 -7.19 -3.48 -9.74
C LEU A 89 -6.21 -4.45 -9.08
N THR A 90 -6.62 -5.16 -8.04
CA THR A 90 -5.72 -6.06 -7.31
C THR A 90 -5.18 -7.18 -8.19
N ASP A 91 -6.02 -7.75 -9.07
CA ASP A 91 -5.60 -8.82 -9.97
C ASP A 91 -4.49 -8.37 -10.91
N ARG A 92 -4.56 -7.13 -11.41
CA ARG A 92 -3.53 -6.58 -12.29
C ARG A 92 -2.22 -6.38 -11.55
N ILE A 93 -2.29 -5.92 -10.30
CA ILE A 93 -1.10 -5.73 -9.47
C ILE A 93 -0.46 -7.08 -9.16
N GLU A 94 -1.26 -8.08 -8.80
CA GLU A 94 -0.76 -9.42 -8.50
C GLU A 94 -0.13 -10.08 -9.72
N ALA A 95 -0.66 -9.83 -10.92
CA ALA A 95 -0.09 -10.35 -12.15
C ALA A 95 1.22 -9.68 -12.55
N ALA A 96 1.42 -8.41 -12.17
CA ALA A 96 2.58 -7.62 -12.56
C ALA A 96 3.73 -7.65 -11.56
N CYS A 97 3.48 -8.13 -10.34
CA CYS A 97 4.41 -8.05 -9.23
C CYS A 97 4.38 -9.36 -8.44
N THR A 98 5.53 -9.82 -7.97
CA THR A 98 5.61 -11.08 -7.21
C THR A 98 5.36 -10.91 -5.72
N LEU A 99 5.20 -9.66 -5.24
CA LEU A 99 4.99 -9.39 -3.83
C LEU A 99 3.57 -9.71 -3.39
N PRO A 100 3.38 -10.28 -2.17
CA PRO A 100 2.04 -10.47 -1.62
C PRO A 100 1.32 -9.14 -1.46
N LEU A 101 0.04 -9.11 -1.80
CA LEU A 101 -0.82 -7.94 -1.64
C LEU A 101 -1.76 -8.17 -0.46
N LEU A 102 -1.71 -7.27 0.52
CA LEU A 102 -2.53 -7.31 1.71
C LEU A 102 -3.67 -6.30 1.61
N HIS A 103 -4.79 -6.59 2.28
CA HIS A 103 -6.02 -5.80 2.13
C HIS A 103 -6.44 -5.04 3.38
N ILE A 104 -5.92 -5.39 4.56
CA ILE A 104 -6.31 -4.76 5.84
C ILE A 104 -5.10 -4.54 6.74
N ALA A 105 -5.19 -3.51 7.60
CA ALA A 105 -4.08 -3.06 8.42
C ALA A 105 -3.63 -4.09 9.49
N ASP A 106 -4.56 -4.75 10.19
CA ASP A 106 -4.20 -5.69 11.25
C ASP A 106 -3.41 -6.90 10.76
N PRO A 107 -3.88 -7.64 9.72
CA PRO A 107 -3.08 -8.70 9.10
C PRO A 107 -1.75 -8.18 8.55
N THR A 108 -1.69 -6.94 8.08
CA THR A 108 -0.46 -6.32 7.59
C THR A 108 0.59 -6.23 8.68
N ALA A 109 0.22 -5.71 9.86
CA ALA A 109 1.15 -5.59 10.98
C ALA A 109 1.66 -6.96 11.42
N GLN A 110 0.80 -7.95 11.49
CA GLN A 110 1.17 -9.32 11.85
C GLN A 110 2.17 -9.90 10.84
N ALA A 111 1.91 -9.72 9.54
CA ALA A 111 2.78 -10.23 8.48
C ALA A 111 4.18 -9.59 8.54
N ILE A 112 4.29 -8.32 8.89
CA ILE A 112 5.58 -7.64 9.03
C ILE A 112 6.35 -8.18 10.23
N VAL A 113 5.67 -8.32 11.36
CA VAL A 113 6.31 -8.67 12.63
C VAL A 113 6.77 -10.13 12.65
N GLN A 114 6.01 -11.02 12.02
CA GLN A 114 6.33 -12.46 12.01
C GLN A 114 7.41 -12.86 11.00
N ALA A 115 7.94 -11.92 10.29
CA ALA A 115 9.06 -12.22 9.38
C ALA A 115 10.38 -12.50 10.13
#